data_6064ff6afa68633fbb49095662b2f5ae
#
_entry.id   6064ff6afa68633fbb49095662b2f5ae
#
_cell.length_a   1.000
_cell.length_b   1.000
_cell.length_c   1.000
_cell.angle_alpha   90.00
_cell.angle_beta   90.00
_cell.angle_gamma   90.00
#
_symmetry.space_group_name_H-M   'P 1'
#
loop_
_entity.id
_entity.type
_entity.pdbx_description
1 polymer ?
#
loop_
_entity_poly.entity_id
_entity_poly.type
_entity_poly.pdbx_seq_one_letter_code
_entity_poly.pdbx_strand_id
1 'polypeptide(L)'
;FNNIALQPNGDIYAVDGVEASKTTYYKSNQNDTYTLNGTTGKYYANSVINLKNINRGHSYSLSAKFEKSFDFGLDLMASYTFGHSYSVNDGTSSVAMSNWKYYYCVDPNKADVSYSMFDMPHRLMFQAAYNTKRYGNGRWQSHVTLTYNGNSGQRYSLTMNDNASASFNGEYAKGNTLLYIPTKEELQNMNFVDNVDRTTHHIKMTAAESRKNFEEWIENDKYAKNHRGQYAKRNSNIAPWENHFDFHFAQDFFYDRTRGSKVSLVFDILNVGNLINKHWGEYYASTYNVPVITVQDVKKVAGKMTPSFIYGAPRLDLSDFTSRWHMQLGLRVTF
;
A
#
# COMPACT_ATOMS: atom_id res chain seq x y z
N PHE A 1 5.88 1.18 28.16
CA PHE A 1 5.90 1.41 26.70
C PHE A 1 6.88 2.52 26.39
N ASN A 2 7.95 2.22 25.64
CA ASN A 2 8.96 3.20 25.27
C ASN A 2 8.50 3.94 24.03
N ASN A 3 7.69 5.00 24.18
CA ASN A 3 7.27 5.85 23.06
C ASN A 3 8.30 6.97 22.82
N ILE A 4 9.54 6.60 22.55
CA ILE A 4 10.58 7.57 22.20
C ILE A 4 10.80 7.47 20.69
N ALA A 5 10.16 8.35 19.92
CA ALA A 5 10.55 8.59 18.56
C ALA A 5 11.75 9.56 18.57
N LEU A 6 12.89 9.12 18.05
CA LEU A 6 14.04 9.99 17.84
C LEU A 6 13.86 10.74 16.53
N GLN A 7 14.00 12.05 16.57
CA GLN A 7 14.14 12.83 15.34
C GLN A 7 15.52 12.58 14.69
N PRO A 8 15.65 12.70 13.38
CA PRO A 8 16.93 12.53 12.67
C PRO A 8 18.07 13.41 13.18
N ASN A 9 17.75 14.55 13.78
CA ASN A 9 18.73 15.45 14.42
C ASN A 9 19.19 14.97 15.82
N GLY A 10 18.66 13.84 16.30
CA GLY A 10 18.97 13.25 17.61
C GLY A 10 18.17 13.83 18.77
N ASP A 11 17.19 14.69 18.50
CA ASP A 11 16.25 15.14 19.54
C ASP A 11 15.23 14.06 19.84
N ILE A 12 14.82 13.98 21.09
CA ILE A 12 13.80 13.04 21.53
C ILE A 12 12.43 13.68 21.28
N TYR A 13 11.57 12.96 20.54
CA TYR A 13 10.21 13.42 20.34
C TYR A 13 9.45 13.42 21.66
N ALA A 14 8.89 14.56 22.06
CA ALA A 14 8.06 14.65 23.25
C ALA A 14 6.68 14.07 22.98
N VAL A 15 6.32 13.00 23.66
CA VAL A 15 4.97 12.43 23.62
C VAL A 15 4.08 13.28 24.52
N ASP A 16 3.00 13.82 23.97
CA ASP A 16 2.02 14.69 24.66
C ASP A 16 2.61 15.95 25.33
N GLY A 17 3.70 16.50 24.74
CA GLY A 17 4.35 17.69 25.26
C GLY A 17 5.21 17.46 26.53
N VAL A 18 5.37 16.20 26.93
CA VAL A 18 6.25 15.82 28.05
C VAL A 18 7.60 15.40 27.49
N GLU A 19 8.69 16.01 27.99
CA GLU A 19 10.04 15.57 27.63
C GLU A 19 10.22 14.08 27.93
N ALA A 20 10.88 13.35 27.04
CA ALA A 20 11.07 11.90 27.17
C ALA A 20 11.78 11.49 28.48
N SER A 21 12.60 12.37 29.06
CA SER A 21 13.22 12.18 30.36
C SER A 21 12.21 12.15 31.52
N LYS A 22 11.00 12.64 31.32
CA LYS A 22 9.91 12.69 32.30
C LYS A 22 8.79 11.69 32.00
N THR A 23 8.90 10.92 30.89
CA THR A 23 7.89 9.93 30.54
C THR A 23 7.97 8.74 31.50
N THR A 24 6.88 8.45 32.15
CA THR A 24 6.76 7.27 33.03
C THR A 24 6.55 6.04 32.14
N TYR A 25 7.52 5.14 32.11
CA TYR A 25 7.42 3.86 31.44
C TYR A 25 6.70 2.85 32.31
N TYR A 26 5.58 2.32 31.84
CA TYR A 26 5.00 1.13 32.44
C TYR A 26 5.80 -0.09 31.99
N LYS A 27 6.74 -0.55 32.81
CA LYS A 27 7.27 -1.91 32.65
C LYS A 27 6.15 -2.88 32.93
N SER A 28 5.80 -3.72 31.98
CA SER A 28 5.08 -4.94 32.30
C SER A 28 6.03 -5.79 33.13
N ASN A 29 5.71 -5.95 34.40
CA ASN A 29 6.51 -6.78 35.29
C ASN A 29 6.12 -8.24 34.95
N GLN A 30 6.97 -8.94 34.22
CA GLN A 30 6.74 -10.35 33.85
C GLN A 30 6.67 -11.27 35.08
N ASN A 31 6.88 -10.73 36.28
CA ASN A 31 6.87 -11.43 37.56
C ASN A 31 5.66 -11.13 38.42
N ASP A 32 4.71 -10.30 37.93
CA ASP A 32 3.50 -10.03 38.71
C ASP A 32 2.68 -11.33 38.84
N THR A 33 2.36 -11.68 40.06
CA THR A 33 1.51 -12.83 40.39
C THR A 33 0.13 -12.36 40.80
N TYR A 34 -0.88 -13.10 40.38
CA TYR A 34 -2.26 -12.93 40.82
C TYR A 34 -2.69 -14.16 41.60
N THR A 35 -3.57 -13.99 42.59
CA THR A 35 -4.21 -15.11 43.27
C THR A 35 -5.71 -15.03 43.05
N LEU A 36 -6.24 -16.04 42.33
CA LEU A 36 -7.67 -16.20 42.11
C LEU A 36 -8.12 -17.53 42.67
N ASN A 37 -9.12 -17.52 43.58
CA ASN A 37 -9.66 -18.73 44.21
C ASN A 37 -8.58 -19.64 44.86
N GLY A 38 -7.58 -19.04 45.48
CA GLY A 38 -6.48 -19.76 46.16
C GLY A 38 -5.39 -20.28 45.20
N THR A 39 -5.50 -20.07 43.91
CA THR A 39 -4.47 -20.45 42.93
C THR A 39 -3.67 -19.23 42.57
N THR A 40 -2.34 -19.32 42.76
CA THR A 40 -1.42 -18.24 42.35
C THR A 40 -0.89 -18.54 40.95
N GLY A 41 -1.12 -17.61 40.01
CA GLY A 41 -0.61 -17.63 38.63
C GLY A 41 0.30 -16.44 38.35
N LYS A 42 1.10 -16.54 37.29
CA LYS A 42 1.88 -15.40 36.78
C LYS A 42 1.09 -14.63 35.73
N TYR A 43 1.13 -13.31 35.85
CA TYR A 43 0.49 -12.43 34.87
C TYR A 43 1.43 -12.19 33.68
N TYR A 44 1.06 -12.64 32.49
CA TYR A 44 1.82 -12.44 31.25
C TYR A 44 1.15 -11.40 30.35
N ALA A 45 0.71 -10.27 30.88
CA ALA A 45 0.21 -9.18 30.04
C ALA A 45 1.39 -8.41 29.45
N ASN A 46 1.77 -8.74 28.23
CA ASN A 46 2.82 -8.03 27.50
C ASN A 46 2.36 -6.64 27.04
N SER A 47 1.06 -6.40 26.93
CA SER A 47 0.48 -5.11 26.53
C SER A 47 -1.01 -5.07 26.81
N VAL A 48 -1.52 -3.88 27.09
CA VAL A 48 -2.97 -3.60 27.19
C VAL A 48 -3.36 -2.69 26.04
N ILE A 49 -4.23 -3.18 25.15
CA ILE A 49 -4.77 -2.41 24.03
C ILE A 49 -6.21 -2.04 24.36
N ASN A 50 -6.48 -0.75 24.45
CA ASN A 50 -7.82 -0.23 24.69
C ASN A 50 -8.49 0.18 23.37
N LEU A 51 -9.55 -0.53 23.00
CA LEU A 51 -10.38 -0.19 21.86
C LEU A 51 -11.41 0.87 22.25
N LYS A 52 -11.39 2.00 21.57
CA LYS A 52 -12.30 3.12 21.81
C LYS A 52 -13.05 3.45 20.53
N ASN A 53 -14.33 3.79 20.66
CA ASN A 53 -15.09 4.39 19.57
C ASN A 53 -14.60 5.81 19.33
N ILE A 54 -14.47 6.16 18.06
CA ILE A 54 -14.07 7.48 17.62
C ILE A 54 -15.02 7.95 16.52
N ASN A 55 -15.25 9.27 16.46
CA ASN A 55 -16.06 9.91 15.42
C ASN A 55 -15.17 10.58 14.33
N ARG A 56 -13.93 10.14 14.20
CA ARG A 56 -12.98 10.63 13.22
C ARG A 56 -12.84 9.60 12.09
N GLY A 57 -12.67 10.10 10.90
CA GLY A 57 -12.65 9.27 9.69
C GLY A 57 -14.00 9.34 8.97
N HIS A 58 -13.94 9.30 7.66
CA HIS A 58 -15.11 9.34 6.78
C HIS A 58 -14.73 8.87 5.39
N SER A 59 -15.73 8.49 4.62
CA SER A 59 -15.56 8.23 3.19
C SER A 59 -16.68 8.89 2.39
N TYR A 60 -16.37 9.24 1.15
CA TYR A 60 -17.37 9.72 0.20
C TYR A 60 -17.01 9.22 -1.19
N SER A 61 -18.02 9.01 -2.02
CA SER A 61 -17.85 8.69 -3.43
C SER A 61 -18.97 9.31 -4.28
N LEU A 62 -18.60 9.71 -5.48
CA LEU A 62 -19.52 10.16 -6.52
C LEU A 62 -19.29 9.29 -7.76
N SER A 63 -20.35 8.67 -8.26
CA SER A 63 -20.28 7.82 -9.45
C SER A 63 -21.23 8.33 -10.53
N ALA A 64 -20.75 8.33 -11.76
CA ALA A 64 -21.55 8.58 -12.95
C ALA A 64 -21.45 7.37 -13.88
N LYS A 65 -22.58 6.92 -14.43
CA LYS A 65 -22.63 5.79 -15.36
C LYS A 65 -23.44 6.21 -16.60
N PHE A 66 -22.93 5.82 -17.76
CA PHE A 66 -23.60 5.95 -19.04
C PHE A 66 -23.72 4.57 -19.70
N GLU A 67 -24.89 4.28 -20.23
CA GLU A 67 -25.16 3.05 -20.99
C GLU A 67 -25.95 3.37 -22.26
N LYS A 68 -25.58 2.77 -23.37
CA LYS A 68 -26.25 2.92 -24.64
C LYS A 68 -26.22 1.62 -25.42
N SER A 69 -27.38 1.10 -25.75
CA SER A 69 -27.56 0.00 -26.69
C SER A 69 -28.00 0.52 -28.06
N PHE A 70 -27.48 -0.08 -29.10
CA PHE A 70 -27.77 0.27 -30.50
C PHE A 70 -28.42 -0.93 -31.18
N ASP A 71 -29.40 -0.70 -32.04
CA ASP A 71 -30.19 -1.75 -32.74
C ASP A 71 -29.35 -2.68 -33.63
N PHE A 72 -28.16 -2.24 -34.05
CA PHE A 72 -27.23 -3.05 -34.83
C PHE A 72 -26.40 -4.03 -33.97
N GLY A 73 -26.60 -4.06 -32.63
CA GLY A 73 -26.01 -5.03 -31.74
C GLY A 73 -24.80 -4.54 -30.95
N LEU A 74 -24.51 -3.23 -30.94
CA LEU A 74 -23.45 -2.65 -30.12
C LEU A 74 -24.04 -2.13 -28.79
N ASP A 75 -23.46 -2.56 -27.70
CA ASP A 75 -23.71 -2.06 -26.34
C ASP A 75 -22.48 -1.33 -25.82
N LEU A 76 -22.65 -0.11 -25.37
CA LEU A 76 -21.60 0.70 -24.75
C LEU A 76 -21.95 0.99 -23.30
N MET A 77 -20.95 0.86 -22.42
CA MET A 77 -21.02 1.26 -21.02
C MET A 77 -19.76 2.04 -20.66
N ALA A 78 -19.94 3.17 -20.00
CA ALA A 78 -18.86 3.91 -19.38
C ALA A 78 -19.26 4.30 -17.96
N SER A 79 -18.34 4.18 -17.00
CA SER A 79 -18.56 4.66 -15.65
C SER A 79 -17.30 5.29 -15.08
N TYR A 80 -17.49 6.34 -14.30
CA TYR A 80 -16.43 6.98 -13.57
C TYR A 80 -16.85 7.16 -12.12
N THR A 81 -15.96 6.79 -11.21
CA THR A 81 -16.14 6.99 -9.77
C THR A 81 -14.98 7.82 -9.23
N PHE A 82 -15.33 8.87 -8.49
CA PHE A 82 -14.40 9.68 -7.73
C PHE A 82 -14.76 9.57 -6.25
N GLY A 83 -13.77 9.45 -5.37
CA GLY A 83 -14.01 9.43 -3.93
C GLY A 83 -12.74 9.34 -3.11
N HIS A 84 -12.89 9.53 -1.81
CA HIS A 84 -11.84 9.34 -0.85
C HIS A 84 -12.34 8.63 0.40
N SER A 85 -11.45 7.89 1.03
CA SER A 85 -11.67 7.24 2.32
C SER A 85 -10.57 7.64 3.31
N TYR A 86 -10.98 8.08 4.48
CA TYR A 86 -10.10 8.49 5.57
C TYR A 86 -10.39 7.65 6.81
N SER A 87 -9.35 7.17 7.46
CA SER A 87 -9.46 6.35 8.66
C SER A 87 -8.39 6.71 9.69
N VAL A 88 -8.64 6.39 10.94
CA VAL A 88 -7.62 6.41 11.99
C VAL A 88 -6.84 5.10 11.96
N ASN A 89 -7.54 3.97 11.81
CA ASN A 89 -6.95 2.65 11.63
C ASN A 89 -7.88 1.84 10.72
N ASP A 90 -7.31 1.11 9.76
CA ASP A 90 -8.08 0.39 8.76
C ASP A 90 -8.63 -0.97 9.26
N GLY A 91 -8.17 -1.44 10.44
CA GLY A 91 -8.71 -2.64 11.08
C GLY A 91 -8.55 -3.91 10.23
N THR A 92 -7.39 -4.13 9.65
CA THR A 92 -7.14 -5.21 8.68
C THR A 92 -6.98 -6.60 9.30
N SER A 93 -6.94 -6.69 10.62
CA SER A 93 -6.78 -7.96 11.35
C SER A 93 -7.86 -8.14 12.41
N SER A 94 -8.30 -9.38 12.62
CA SER A 94 -9.16 -9.78 13.75
C SER A 94 -8.43 -9.74 15.11
N VAL A 95 -7.10 -9.60 15.09
CA VAL A 95 -6.27 -9.56 16.29
C VAL A 95 -5.88 -8.13 16.61
N ALA A 96 -6.29 -7.62 17.78
CA ALA A 96 -6.04 -6.24 18.20
C ALA A 96 -4.53 -5.90 18.23
N MET A 97 -3.68 -6.81 18.69
CA MET A 97 -2.24 -6.66 18.69
C MET A 97 -1.67 -6.47 17.28
N SER A 98 -2.19 -7.17 16.28
CA SER A 98 -1.74 -7.03 14.89
C SER A 98 -2.11 -5.66 14.32
N ASN A 99 -3.33 -5.19 14.60
CA ASN A 99 -3.76 -3.84 14.18
C ASN A 99 -2.92 -2.73 14.84
N TRP A 100 -2.47 -2.94 16.06
CA TRP A 100 -1.56 -2.04 16.74
C TRP A 100 -0.13 -2.11 16.18
N LYS A 101 0.41 -3.31 16.09
CA LYS A 101 1.79 -3.59 15.74
C LYS A 101 2.17 -3.17 14.32
N TYR A 102 1.25 -3.36 13.37
CA TYR A 102 1.49 -3.08 11.95
C TYR A 102 0.91 -1.75 11.48
N TYR A 103 0.59 -0.87 12.41
CA TYR A 103 0.11 0.47 12.11
C TYR A 103 1.28 1.42 11.83
N TYR A 104 1.28 2.05 10.64
CA TYR A 104 2.29 3.04 10.27
C TYR A 104 2.02 4.36 10.97
N CYS A 105 2.90 4.78 11.85
CA CYS A 105 2.74 5.97 12.68
C CYS A 105 4.08 6.48 13.21
N VAL A 106 4.05 7.66 13.77
CA VAL A 106 5.16 8.20 14.58
C VAL A 106 4.96 7.79 16.04
N ASP A 107 3.75 8.00 16.55
CA ASP A 107 3.34 7.64 17.91
C ASP A 107 2.08 6.76 17.83
N PRO A 108 2.19 5.46 18.16
CA PRO A 108 1.05 4.54 18.10
C PRO A 108 -0.04 4.84 19.13
N ASN A 109 0.25 5.61 20.18
CA ASN A 109 -0.77 6.04 21.16
C ASN A 109 -1.56 7.27 20.68
N LYS A 110 -1.06 7.97 19.65
CA LYS A 110 -1.64 9.20 19.11
C LYS A 110 -1.97 9.04 17.62
N ALA A 111 -2.88 8.13 17.35
CA ALA A 111 -3.29 7.83 15.99
C ALA A 111 -4.05 8.99 15.35
N ASP A 112 -3.59 9.47 14.20
CA ASP A 112 -4.19 10.55 13.42
C ASP A 112 -5.01 10.02 12.24
N VAL A 113 -5.99 10.82 11.82
CA VAL A 113 -6.74 10.58 10.59
C VAL A 113 -5.83 10.78 9.38
N SER A 114 -5.84 9.81 8.49
CA SER A 114 -5.16 9.90 7.20
C SER A 114 -5.95 9.12 6.16
N TYR A 115 -5.46 9.09 4.92
CA TYR A 115 -6.08 8.23 3.91
C TYR A 115 -6.11 6.77 4.38
N SER A 116 -7.22 6.08 4.13
CA SER A 116 -7.30 4.64 4.29
C SER A 116 -6.38 3.94 3.29
N MET A 117 -5.88 2.77 3.64
CA MET A 117 -5.15 1.94 2.68
C MET A 117 -6.03 1.46 1.52
N PHE A 118 -7.34 1.48 1.69
CA PHE A 118 -8.35 1.15 0.68
C PHE A 118 -8.82 2.36 -0.13
N ASP A 119 -8.22 3.53 0.07
CA ASP A 119 -8.55 4.73 -0.69
C ASP A 119 -8.14 4.57 -2.15
N MET A 120 -9.13 4.64 -3.03
CA MET A 120 -8.99 4.60 -4.49
C MET A 120 -9.68 5.83 -5.07
N PRO A 121 -8.97 6.97 -5.22
CA PRO A 121 -9.61 8.23 -5.57
C PRO A 121 -10.29 8.26 -6.93
N HIS A 122 -9.81 7.49 -7.89
CA HIS A 122 -10.37 7.47 -9.23
C HIS A 122 -10.50 6.05 -9.76
N ARG A 123 -11.66 5.73 -10.32
CA ARG A 123 -11.90 4.50 -11.08
C ARG A 123 -12.67 4.82 -12.36
N LEU A 124 -12.18 4.36 -13.47
CA LEU A 124 -12.78 4.48 -14.80
C LEU A 124 -13.02 3.08 -15.38
N MET A 125 -14.23 2.82 -15.82
CA MET A 125 -14.56 1.59 -16.55
C MET A 125 -15.19 1.95 -17.88
N PHE A 126 -14.79 1.23 -18.92
CA PHE A 126 -15.41 1.31 -20.23
C PHE A 126 -15.60 -0.11 -20.77
N GLN A 127 -16.74 -0.35 -21.41
CA GLN A 127 -17.02 -1.61 -22.09
C GLN A 127 -17.70 -1.32 -23.43
N ALA A 128 -17.23 -2.00 -24.46
CA ALA A 128 -17.88 -2.08 -25.74
C ALA A 128 -18.15 -3.55 -26.06
N ALA A 129 -19.41 -3.94 -26.14
CA ALA A 129 -19.82 -5.28 -26.47
C ALA A 129 -20.60 -5.27 -27.79
N TYR A 130 -20.15 -6.06 -28.75
CA TYR A 130 -20.82 -6.21 -30.04
C TYR A 130 -21.33 -7.64 -30.19
N ASN A 131 -22.64 -7.76 -30.40
CA ASN A 131 -23.36 -9.02 -30.61
C ASN A 131 -23.91 -9.01 -32.04
N THR A 132 -23.42 -9.91 -32.92
CA THR A 132 -23.97 -10.01 -34.24
C THR A 132 -25.41 -10.53 -34.19
N LYS A 133 -26.21 -10.17 -35.18
CA LYS A 133 -27.43 -10.94 -35.47
C LYS A 133 -27.03 -12.36 -35.85
N ARG A 134 -27.94 -13.34 -35.67
CA ARG A 134 -27.67 -14.69 -36.12
C ARG A 134 -27.48 -14.71 -37.65
N TYR A 135 -26.44 -15.36 -38.14
CA TYR A 135 -26.10 -15.50 -39.56
C TYR A 135 -25.91 -16.97 -39.92
N GLY A 136 -25.56 -17.28 -41.18
CA GLY A 136 -25.43 -18.67 -41.64
C GLY A 136 -26.74 -19.46 -41.50
N ASN A 137 -27.85 -18.93 -42.00
CA ASN A 137 -29.20 -19.50 -41.83
C ASN A 137 -29.62 -19.67 -40.36
N GLY A 138 -29.17 -18.71 -39.50
CA GLY A 138 -29.50 -18.70 -38.08
C GLY A 138 -28.71 -19.69 -37.21
N ARG A 139 -27.62 -20.25 -37.76
CA ARG A 139 -26.79 -21.24 -37.04
C ARG A 139 -25.67 -20.63 -36.25
N TRP A 140 -25.25 -19.41 -36.55
CA TRP A 140 -24.05 -18.80 -35.96
C TRP A 140 -24.37 -17.44 -35.37
N GLN A 141 -23.68 -17.12 -34.27
CA GLN A 141 -23.70 -15.80 -33.64
C GLN A 141 -22.33 -15.51 -32.99
N SER A 142 -21.79 -14.33 -33.25
CA SER A 142 -20.51 -13.92 -32.70
C SER A 142 -20.71 -12.81 -31.63
N HIS A 143 -19.91 -12.87 -30.60
CA HIS A 143 -19.88 -11.91 -29.51
C HIS A 143 -18.45 -11.43 -29.33
N VAL A 144 -18.26 -10.12 -29.32
CA VAL A 144 -16.95 -9.48 -29.11
C VAL A 144 -17.13 -8.46 -28.00
N THR A 145 -16.30 -8.52 -26.97
CA THR A 145 -16.32 -7.51 -25.91
C THR A 145 -14.89 -7.02 -25.63
N LEU A 146 -14.74 -5.71 -25.57
CA LEU A 146 -13.54 -5.06 -25.08
C LEU A 146 -13.90 -4.32 -23.78
N THR A 147 -13.20 -4.63 -22.71
CA THR A 147 -13.37 -3.97 -21.42
C THR A 147 -12.09 -3.24 -21.04
N TYR A 148 -12.22 -2.00 -20.61
CA TYR A 148 -11.14 -1.23 -20.01
C TYR A 148 -11.44 -0.98 -18.54
N ASN A 149 -10.48 -1.25 -17.67
CA ASN A 149 -10.47 -0.89 -16.26
C ASN A 149 -9.25 -0.01 -16.00
N GLY A 150 -9.50 1.23 -15.61
CA GLY A 150 -8.48 2.17 -15.17
C GLY A 150 -8.75 2.60 -13.74
N ASN A 151 -7.76 2.52 -12.88
CA ASN A 151 -7.89 2.96 -11.50
C ASN A 151 -6.59 3.56 -10.95
N SER A 152 -6.77 4.43 -9.99
CA SER A 152 -5.65 4.90 -9.18
C SER A 152 -4.98 3.72 -8.52
N GLY A 153 -3.64 3.72 -8.53
CA GLY A 153 -2.88 2.68 -7.86
C GLY A 153 -3.09 2.68 -6.34
N GLN A 154 -2.54 1.68 -5.69
CA GLN A 154 -2.64 1.47 -4.25
C GLN A 154 -1.98 2.60 -3.46
N ARG A 155 -2.58 2.99 -2.33
CA ARG A 155 -1.95 3.88 -1.36
C ARG A 155 -0.82 3.19 -0.61
N TYR A 156 0.23 3.97 -0.29
CA TYR A 156 1.34 3.51 0.53
C TYR A 156 1.91 4.61 1.42
N SER A 157 2.58 4.18 2.48
CA SER A 157 3.23 5.06 3.44
C SER A 157 4.73 5.13 3.18
N LEU A 158 5.31 6.31 3.28
CA LEU A 158 6.76 6.48 3.34
C LEU A 158 7.23 6.20 4.77
N THR A 159 8.17 5.29 4.93
CA THR A 159 8.63 4.84 6.25
C THR A 159 10.14 4.89 6.39
N MET A 160 10.59 4.79 7.63
CA MET A 160 11.97 4.48 7.99
C MET A 160 12.05 3.01 8.36
N ASN A 161 13.04 2.31 7.83
CA ASN A 161 13.33 0.94 8.23
C ASN A 161 14.32 0.92 9.40
N ASP A 162 14.31 -0.16 10.20
CA ASP A 162 15.19 -0.32 11.37
C ASP A 162 16.06 -1.54 11.20
N ASN A 163 17.38 -1.36 11.25
CA ASN A 163 18.34 -2.44 11.42
C ASN A 163 18.71 -2.69 12.89
N ALA A 164 18.31 -1.79 13.76
CA ALA A 164 18.55 -1.91 15.20
C ALA A 164 17.74 -3.06 15.82
N SER A 165 18.14 -3.50 17.01
CA SER A 165 17.47 -4.59 17.75
C SER A 165 16.06 -4.24 18.23
N ALA A 166 15.72 -2.94 18.24
CA ALA A 166 14.39 -2.43 18.59
C ALA A 166 13.84 -1.54 17.49
N SER A 167 12.51 -1.42 17.39
CA SER A 167 11.89 -0.47 16.50
C SER A 167 12.25 0.97 16.89
N PHE A 168 12.36 1.85 15.89
CA PHE A 168 12.77 3.24 16.07
C PHE A 168 11.79 4.03 16.95
N ASN A 169 10.51 3.72 16.88
CA ASN A 169 9.46 4.31 17.70
C ASN A 169 9.19 3.53 19.01
N GLY A 170 10.02 2.55 19.34
CA GLY A 170 9.87 1.75 20.57
C GLY A 170 8.82 0.65 20.49
N GLU A 171 8.15 0.46 19.36
CA GLU A 171 7.09 -0.54 19.20
C GLU A 171 7.63 -1.85 18.60
N TYR A 172 6.84 -2.91 18.67
CA TYR A 172 7.27 -4.28 18.33
C TYR A 172 7.60 -4.52 16.85
N ALA A 173 7.04 -3.75 15.93
CA ALA A 173 7.24 -3.97 14.51
C ALA A 173 8.30 -3.02 13.96
N LYS A 174 9.29 -3.57 13.28
CA LYS A 174 10.29 -2.81 12.54
C LYS A 174 9.69 -2.23 11.26
N GLY A 175 10.16 -1.05 10.88
CA GLY A 175 9.81 -0.44 9.60
C GLY A 175 8.41 0.19 9.54
N ASN A 176 7.72 0.39 10.66
CA ASN A 176 6.41 1.03 10.69
C ASN A 176 6.45 2.51 11.10
N THR A 177 7.63 3.05 11.42
CA THR A 177 7.79 4.48 11.70
C THR A 177 7.69 5.28 10.42
N LEU A 178 6.81 6.29 10.38
CA LEU A 178 6.67 7.20 9.25
C LEU A 178 7.95 8.01 9.01
N LEU A 179 8.26 8.22 7.75
CA LEU A 179 9.47 8.97 7.34
C LEU A 179 9.42 10.41 7.85
N TYR A 180 10.47 10.84 8.53
CA TYR A 180 10.75 12.26 8.73
C TYR A 180 11.43 12.80 7.47
N ILE A 181 10.87 13.86 6.89
CA ILE A 181 11.38 14.52 5.68
C ILE A 181 12.18 15.75 6.13
N PRO A 182 13.51 15.68 6.17
CA PRO A 182 14.31 16.77 6.74
C PRO A 182 14.26 18.04 5.88
N THR A 183 14.44 19.19 6.52
CA THR A 183 14.83 20.41 5.82
C THR A 183 16.21 20.25 5.20
N LYS A 184 16.61 21.16 4.30
CA LYS A 184 17.96 21.12 3.71
C LYS A 184 19.07 21.25 4.77
N GLU A 185 18.85 22.09 5.77
CA GLU A 185 19.79 22.29 6.88
C GLU A 185 19.89 21.06 7.78
N GLU A 186 18.76 20.45 8.15
CA GLU A 186 18.73 19.22 8.94
C GLU A 186 19.42 18.08 8.21
N LEU A 187 19.20 17.94 6.89
CA LEU A 187 19.81 16.90 6.09
C LEU A 187 21.35 16.98 6.11
N GLN A 188 21.92 18.17 6.11
CA GLN A 188 23.37 18.34 6.22
C GLN A 188 23.91 17.84 7.57
N ASN A 189 23.12 17.95 8.62
CA ASN A 189 23.48 17.54 9.98
C ASN A 189 23.14 16.06 10.29
N MET A 190 22.40 15.37 9.40
CA MET A 190 22.10 13.95 9.57
C MET A 190 23.38 13.10 9.46
N ASN A 191 23.52 12.14 10.37
CA ASN A 191 24.66 11.24 10.42
C ASN A 191 24.47 10.06 9.46
N PHE A 192 24.79 10.24 8.17
CA PHE A 192 24.85 9.13 7.23
C PHE A 192 26.12 8.30 7.40
N VAL A 193 26.01 7.00 7.19
CA VAL A 193 27.12 6.04 7.24
C VAL A 193 27.16 5.22 5.96
N ASP A 194 28.30 4.60 5.70
CA ASP A 194 28.45 3.73 4.55
C ASP A 194 27.53 2.51 4.62
N ASN A 195 26.86 2.21 3.54
CA ASN A 195 26.13 0.97 3.38
C ASN A 195 27.08 -0.13 2.97
N VAL A 196 27.42 -1.00 3.91
CA VAL A 196 28.39 -2.07 3.73
C VAL A 196 27.68 -3.42 3.63
N ASP A 197 28.02 -4.21 2.63
CA ASP A 197 27.56 -5.60 2.54
C ASP A 197 28.11 -6.41 3.71
N ARG A 198 27.25 -7.08 4.45
CA ARG A 198 27.62 -7.82 5.66
C ARG A 198 28.45 -9.07 5.39
N THR A 199 28.37 -9.62 4.19
CA THR A 199 29.05 -10.86 3.81
C THR A 199 30.38 -10.57 3.11
N THR A 200 30.36 -9.63 2.17
CA THR A 200 31.52 -9.34 1.33
C THR A 200 32.34 -8.16 1.85
N HIS A 201 31.82 -7.40 2.81
CA HIS A 201 32.40 -6.16 3.34
C HIS A 201 32.63 -5.05 2.29
N HIS A 202 32.08 -5.19 1.08
CA HIS A 202 32.12 -4.13 0.08
C HIS A 202 31.15 -2.99 0.42
N ILE A 203 31.59 -1.77 0.19
CA ILE A 203 30.75 -0.58 0.29
C ILE A 203 29.83 -0.55 -0.94
N LYS A 204 28.51 -0.72 -0.70
CA LYS A 204 27.47 -0.61 -1.73
C LYS A 204 27.15 0.85 -2.05
N MET A 205 27.25 1.74 -1.06
CA MET A 205 26.96 3.15 -1.14
C MET A 205 27.67 3.88 -0.01
N THR A 206 28.38 4.94 -0.32
CA THR A 206 29.05 5.75 0.71
C THR A 206 28.07 6.64 1.45
N ALA A 207 28.46 7.15 2.62
CA ALA A 207 27.68 8.11 3.39
C ALA A 207 27.33 9.37 2.60
N ALA A 208 28.28 9.86 1.80
CA ALA A 208 28.09 11.05 0.95
C ALA A 208 27.08 10.78 -0.17
N GLU A 209 27.18 9.63 -0.84
CA GLU A 209 26.21 9.20 -1.86
C GLU A 209 24.82 9.00 -1.26
N SER A 210 24.71 8.37 -0.07
CA SER A 210 23.45 8.19 0.64
C SER A 210 22.75 9.52 0.89
N ARG A 211 23.48 10.53 1.38
CA ARG A 211 22.93 11.87 1.62
C ARG A 211 22.49 12.54 0.32
N LYS A 212 23.34 12.51 -0.71
CA LYS A 212 23.03 13.09 -2.03
C LYS A 212 21.79 12.45 -2.65
N ASN A 213 21.73 11.12 -2.69
CA ASN A 213 20.63 10.38 -3.28
C ASN A 213 19.32 10.60 -2.53
N PHE A 214 19.38 10.75 -1.21
CA PHE A 214 18.20 11.08 -0.41
C PHE A 214 17.69 12.49 -0.69
N GLU A 215 18.59 13.48 -0.83
CA GLU A 215 18.22 14.85 -1.24
C GLU A 215 17.56 14.85 -2.62
N GLU A 216 18.17 14.20 -3.61
CA GLU A 216 17.66 14.09 -4.97
C GLU A 216 16.28 13.40 -4.99
N TRP A 217 16.11 12.36 -4.16
CA TRP A 217 14.82 11.68 -4.03
C TRP A 217 13.75 12.60 -3.46
N ILE A 218 14.06 13.37 -2.38
CA ILE A 218 13.10 14.31 -1.80
C ILE A 218 12.66 15.36 -2.84
N GLU A 219 13.58 15.90 -3.63
CA GLU A 219 13.25 16.91 -4.65
C GLU A 219 12.40 16.35 -5.81
N ASN A 220 12.54 15.06 -6.10
CA ASN A 220 11.78 14.38 -7.17
C ASN A 220 10.45 13.77 -6.72
N ASP A 221 10.28 13.47 -5.44
CA ASP A 221 9.02 12.92 -4.92
C ASP A 221 7.96 14.01 -4.79
N LYS A 222 6.77 13.77 -5.37
CA LYS A 222 5.67 14.75 -5.42
C LYS A 222 5.17 15.17 -4.04
N TYR A 223 5.21 14.26 -3.07
CA TYR A 223 4.78 14.53 -1.71
C TYR A 223 5.92 15.10 -0.87
N ALA A 224 7.09 14.43 -0.84
CA ALA A 224 8.18 14.75 0.05
C ALA A 224 8.71 16.18 -0.14
N LYS A 225 8.89 16.66 -1.37
CA LYS A 225 9.39 18.01 -1.65
C LYS A 225 8.57 19.14 -1.02
N ASN A 226 7.25 18.90 -0.82
CA ASN A 226 6.31 19.87 -0.26
C ASN A 226 6.10 19.70 1.25
N HIS A 227 6.75 18.72 1.89
CA HIS A 227 6.54 18.38 3.30
C HIS A 227 7.85 18.30 4.09
N ARG A 228 8.83 19.12 3.70
CA ARG A 228 10.11 19.21 4.45
C ARG A 228 9.89 19.73 5.87
N GLY A 229 10.67 19.24 6.82
CA GLY A 229 10.58 19.58 8.25
C GLY A 229 9.46 18.89 8.98
N GLN A 230 8.84 17.84 8.42
CA GLN A 230 7.72 17.13 9.05
C GLN A 230 7.77 15.63 8.78
N TYR A 231 7.03 14.87 9.58
CA TYR A 231 6.80 13.46 9.31
C TYR A 231 5.80 13.29 8.15
N ALA A 232 6.06 12.30 7.31
CA ALA A 232 5.12 11.89 6.28
C ALA A 232 3.80 11.42 6.94
N LYS A 233 2.67 11.70 6.29
CA LYS A 233 1.39 11.14 6.72
C LYS A 233 1.25 9.71 6.21
N ARG A 234 0.56 8.88 6.98
CA ARG A 234 0.21 7.51 6.60
C ARG A 234 -0.57 7.52 5.27
N ASN A 235 -0.23 6.61 4.37
CA ASN A 235 -0.89 6.45 3.07
C ASN A 235 -0.91 7.74 2.22
N SER A 236 0.12 8.59 2.37
CA SER A 236 0.21 9.87 1.66
C SER A 236 0.49 9.72 0.17
N ASN A 237 1.18 8.66 -0.20
CA ASN A 237 1.58 8.41 -1.57
C ASN A 237 0.64 7.41 -2.26
N ILE A 238 0.65 7.44 -3.58
CA ILE A 238 -0.16 6.58 -4.43
C ILE A 238 0.70 5.98 -5.53
N ALA A 239 0.54 4.69 -5.78
CA ALA A 239 1.21 3.99 -6.86
C ALA A 239 0.76 4.50 -8.25
N PRO A 240 1.50 4.22 -9.31
CA PRO A 240 1.11 4.59 -10.66
C PRO A 240 -0.31 4.13 -11.01
N TRP A 241 -0.93 4.85 -11.95
CA TRP A 241 -2.23 4.51 -12.49
C TRP A 241 -2.20 3.14 -13.17
N GLU A 242 -3.21 2.32 -12.91
CA GLU A 242 -3.37 0.99 -13.48
C GLU A 242 -4.29 1.05 -14.70
N ASN A 243 -3.90 0.38 -15.79
CA ASN A 243 -4.66 0.32 -17.02
C ASN A 243 -4.76 -1.14 -17.49
N HIS A 244 -5.94 -1.72 -17.46
CA HIS A 244 -6.18 -3.08 -17.95
C HIS A 244 -7.19 -3.07 -19.07
N PHE A 245 -6.83 -3.69 -20.18
CA PHE A 245 -7.72 -3.97 -21.31
C PHE A 245 -7.92 -5.47 -21.39
N ASP A 246 -9.18 -5.91 -21.35
CA ASP A 246 -9.53 -7.31 -21.47
C ASP A 246 -10.36 -7.51 -22.73
N PHE A 247 -10.04 -8.55 -23.50
CA PHE A 247 -10.72 -8.91 -24.72
C PHE A 247 -11.42 -10.24 -24.55
N HIS A 248 -12.71 -10.27 -24.90
CA HIS A 248 -13.52 -11.47 -24.92
C HIS A 248 -14.10 -11.67 -26.34
N PHE A 249 -14.00 -12.90 -26.83
CA PHE A 249 -14.63 -13.34 -28.05
C PHE A 249 -15.37 -14.66 -27.79
N ALA A 250 -16.62 -14.75 -28.25
CA ALA A 250 -17.34 -16.01 -28.26
C ALA A 250 -18.01 -16.25 -29.60
N GLN A 251 -17.91 -17.48 -30.12
CA GLN A 251 -18.60 -17.93 -31.33
C GLN A 251 -19.60 -19.03 -30.97
N ASP A 252 -20.87 -18.74 -31.15
CA ASP A 252 -21.97 -19.67 -30.94
C ASP A 252 -22.29 -20.44 -32.21
N PHE A 253 -22.45 -21.76 -32.08
CA PHE A 253 -22.87 -22.71 -33.10
C PHE A 253 -24.17 -23.39 -32.66
N PHE A 254 -25.31 -22.97 -33.21
CA PHE A 254 -26.62 -23.52 -32.83
C PHE A 254 -26.88 -24.84 -33.58
N TYR A 255 -26.99 -25.94 -32.84
CA TYR A 255 -27.36 -27.24 -33.41
C TYR A 255 -28.86 -27.51 -33.29
N ASP A 256 -29.57 -26.94 -32.28
CA ASP A 256 -31.03 -26.86 -32.26
C ASP A 256 -31.44 -25.37 -32.13
N ARG A 257 -31.92 -24.80 -33.23
CA ARG A 257 -32.31 -23.39 -33.29
C ARG A 257 -33.61 -23.09 -32.58
N THR A 258 -34.47 -24.09 -32.47
CA THR A 258 -35.79 -23.97 -31.83
C THR A 258 -35.68 -23.93 -30.33
N ARG A 259 -34.87 -24.79 -29.76
CA ARG A 259 -34.59 -24.83 -28.32
C ARG A 259 -33.51 -23.86 -27.90
N GLY A 260 -32.75 -23.33 -28.87
CA GLY A 260 -31.62 -22.46 -28.56
C GLY A 260 -30.35 -23.21 -28.13
N SER A 261 -30.34 -24.54 -28.30
CA SER A 261 -29.20 -25.39 -27.91
C SER A 261 -27.98 -25.09 -28.82
N LYS A 262 -26.83 -24.87 -28.18
CA LYS A 262 -25.63 -24.42 -28.89
C LYS A 262 -24.35 -24.92 -28.26
N VAL A 263 -23.29 -24.93 -29.06
CA VAL A 263 -21.90 -25.03 -28.62
C VAL A 263 -21.25 -23.67 -28.83
N SER A 264 -20.57 -23.14 -27.82
CA SER A 264 -19.85 -21.87 -27.90
C SER A 264 -18.37 -22.12 -27.74
N LEU A 265 -17.58 -21.63 -28.69
CA LEU A 265 -16.13 -21.49 -28.53
C LEU A 265 -15.87 -20.11 -27.88
N VAL A 266 -15.18 -20.11 -26.76
CA VAL A 266 -14.91 -18.90 -25.99
C VAL A 266 -13.40 -18.66 -25.94
N PHE A 267 -13.00 -17.42 -26.19
CA PHE A 267 -11.61 -16.99 -26.18
C PHE A 267 -11.48 -15.68 -25.42
N ASP A 268 -10.71 -15.72 -24.34
CA ASP A 268 -10.46 -14.57 -23.48
C ASP A 268 -8.97 -14.21 -23.47
N ILE A 269 -8.67 -12.93 -23.56
CA ILE A 269 -7.33 -12.40 -23.29
C ILE A 269 -7.46 -11.32 -22.22
N LEU A 270 -6.93 -11.61 -21.03
CA LEU A 270 -6.81 -10.65 -19.96
C LEU A 270 -5.55 -9.82 -20.16
N ASN A 271 -5.64 -8.52 -19.87
CA ASN A 271 -4.56 -7.57 -20.06
C ASN A 271 -3.97 -7.58 -21.49
N VAL A 272 -4.85 -7.59 -22.52
CA VAL A 272 -4.45 -7.64 -23.93
C VAL A 272 -3.53 -6.48 -24.33
N GLY A 273 -3.59 -5.35 -23.64
CA GLY A 273 -2.68 -4.22 -23.85
C GLY A 273 -1.21 -4.60 -23.66
N ASN A 274 -0.92 -5.46 -22.68
CA ASN A 274 0.44 -5.95 -22.43
C ASN A 274 1.00 -6.84 -23.56
N LEU A 275 0.13 -7.52 -24.30
CA LEU A 275 0.52 -8.27 -25.50
C LEU A 275 1.05 -7.34 -26.62
N ILE A 276 0.51 -6.11 -26.69
CA ILE A 276 0.92 -5.10 -27.69
C ILE A 276 2.18 -4.36 -27.22
N ASN A 277 2.19 -3.96 -25.95
CA ASN A 277 3.32 -3.26 -25.35
C ASN A 277 3.55 -3.77 -23.92
N LYS A 278 4.73 -4.34 -23.66
CA LYS A 278 5.11 -4.96 -22.38
C LYS A 278 4.97 -4.04 -21.15
N HIS A 279 4.90 -2.72 -21.34
CA HIS A 279 4.73 -1.72 -20.29
C HIS A 279 3.27 -1.29 -20.09
N TRP A 280 2.34 -1.79 -20.89
CA TRP A 280 0.92 -1.55 -20.66
C TRP A 280 0.35 -2.57 -19.69
N GLY A 281 -0.54 -2.12 -18.82
CA GLY A 281 -1.16 -2.98 -17.81
C GLY A 281 -0.20 -3.41 -16.69
N GLU A 282 0.89 -2.66 -16.45
CA GLU A 282 1.75 -2.87 -15.31
C GLU A 282 1.01 -2.54 -14.01
N TYR A 283 1.15 -3.43 -13.02
CA TYR A 283 0.62 -3.30 -11.69
C TYR A 283 1.76 -3.22 -10.67
N TYR A 284 1.82 -2.10 -9.95
CA TYR A 284 2.82 -1.87 -8.92
C TYR A 284 2.22 -2.15 -7.54
N ALA A 285 2.59 -3.28 -6.96
CA ALA A 285 2.22 -3.62 -5.60
C ALA A 285 3.16 -2.94 -4.61
N SER A 286 2.62 -2.39 -3.54
CA SER A 286 3.41 -2.08 -2.35
C SER A 286 2.92 -2.95 -1.19
N THR A 287 3.81 -3.26 -0.26
CA THR A 287 3.45 -3.87 1.02
C THR A 287 2.86 -2.82 1.98
N TYR A 288 2.16 -1.83 1.42
CA TYR A 288 1.58 -0.66 2.10
C TYR A 288 2.57 0.34 2.68
N ASN A 289 3.86 0.06 2.61
CA ASN A 289 4.93 0.98 2.97
C ASN A 289 6.11 0.88 2.01
N VAL A 290 6.83 2.00 1.90
CA VAL A 290 8.06 2.10 1.13
C VAL A 290 9.12 2.71 2.05
N PRO A 291 10.08 1.92 2.53
CA PRO A 291 11.17 2.41 3.35
C PRO A 291 12.14 3.24 2.51
N VAL A 292 12.31 4.49 2.90
CA VAL A 292 13.18 5.46 2.17
C VAL A 292 14.57 5.52 2.75
N ILE A 293 14.67 5.52 4.08
CA ILE A 293 15.93 5.45 4.82
C ILE A 293 15.87 4.31 5.82
N THR A 294 17.03 3.80 6.17
CA THR A 294 17.19 2.81 7.24
C THR A 294 17.97 3.42 8.38
N VAL A 295 17.44 3.31 9.60
CA VAL A 295 18.19 3.58 10.82
C VAL A 295 19.12 2.40 11.06
N GLN A 296 20.41 2.62 10.86
CA GLN A 296 21.42 1.56 10.94
C GLN A 296 21.75 1.24 12.40
N ASP A 297 21.91 2.26 13.22
CA ASP A 297 22.25 2.14 14.63
C ASP A 297 21.84 3.42 15.38
N VAL A 298 21.67 3.32 16.70
CA VAL A 298 21.42 4.47 17.59
C VAL A 298 22.41 4.40 18.74
N LYS A 299 23.35 5.34 18.79
CA LYS A 299 24.39 5.41 19.83
C LYS A 299 24.17 6.61 20.74
N LYS A 300 24.53 6.46 22.00
CA LYS A 300 24.58 7.60 22.92
C LYS A 300 25.94 8.26 22.81
N VAL A 301 25.98 9.48 22.23
CA VAL A 301 27.19 10.28 22.06
C VAL A 301 27.02 11.56 22.89
N ALA A 302 27.95 11.82 23.80
CA ALA A 302 27.91 12.98 24.69
C ALA A 302 26.57 13.17 25.42
N GLY A 303 25.93 12.06 25.84
CA GLY A 303 24.65 12.10 26.54
C GLY A 303 23.42 12.15 25.60
N LYS A 304 23.59 12.42 24.31
CA LYS A 304 22.54 12.54 23.30
C LYS A 304 22.44 11.25 22.46
N MET A 305 21.20 10.81 22.21
CA MET A 305 20.95 9.67 21.29
C MET A 305 21.18 10.13 19.85
N THR A 306 22.12 9.48 19.16
CA THR A 306 22.54 9.85 17.82
C THR A 306 22.28 8.68 16.88
N PRO A 307 21.24 8.75 16.05
CA PRO A 307 20.97 7.74 15.02
C PRO A 307 21.97 7.87 13.86
N SER A 308 22.24 6.75 13.21
CA SER A 308 22.94 6.72 11.93
C SER A 308 22.03 6.18 10.85
N PHE A 309 22.20 6.69 9.61
CA PHE A 309 21.28 6.45 8.51
C PHE A 309 21.98 5.93 7.26
N ILE A 310 21.27 5.13 6.49
CA ILE A 310 21.59 4.81 5.10
C ILE A 310 20.37 5.04 4.22
N TYR A 311 20.58 5.46 2.97
CA TYR A 311 19.51 5.61 1.99
C TYR A 311 19.12 4.26 1.42
N GLY A 312 17.81 3.97 1.40
CA GLY A 312 17.26 2.66 1.03
C GLY A 312 16.94 2.50 -0.46
N ALA A 313 17.10 3.56 -1.28
CA ALA A 313 16.70 3.57 -2.68
C ALA A 313 15.25 3.05 -2.88
N PRO A 314 14.25 3.79 -2.38
CA PRO A 314 12.87 3.32 -2.33
C PRO A 314 12.32 3.04 -3.72
N ARG A 315 11.60 1.93 -3.87
CA ARG A 315 10.94 1.54 -5.11
C ARG A 315 9.63 0.82 -4.80
N LEU A 316 8.72 0.88 -5.76
CA LEU A 316 7.54 0.02 -5.80
C LEU A 316 7.91 -1.27 -6.55
N ASP A 317 7.41 -2.38 -6.08
CA ASP A 317 7.65 -3.66 -6.73
C ASP A 317 6.63 -3.92 -7.82
N LEU A 318 7.10 -4.22 -9.04
CA LEU A 318 6.24 -4.64 -10.14
C LEU A 318 5.74 -6.07 -9.85
N SER A 319 4.42 -6.26 -9.81
CA SER A 319 3.82 -7.58 -9.75
C SER A 319 3.85 -8.21 -11.13
N ASP A 320 4.80 -9.10 -11.36
CA ASP A 320 5.04 -9.70 -12.67
C ASP A 320 3.82 -10.51 -13.14
N PHE A 321 3.24 -11.33 -12.27
CA PHE A 321 2.06 -12.14 -12.61
C PHE A 321 0.84 -11.29 -12.99
N THR A 322 0.50 -10.26 -12.21
CA THR A 322 -0.66 -9.40 -12.46
C THR A 322 -0.47 -8.50 -13.68
N SER A 323 0.79 -8.15 -13.99
CA SER A 323 1.14 -7.26 -15.11
C SER A 323 1.20 -7.98 -16.45
N ARG A 324 1.17 -9.31 -16.49
CA ARG A 324 1.25 -10.07 -17.74
C ARG A 324 -0.13 -10.34 -18.33
N TRP A 325 -0.17 -10.47 -19.65
CA TRP A 325 -1.37 -10.96 -20.32
C TRP A 325 -1.58 -12.47 -20.08
N HIS A 326 -2.82 -12.87 -19.99
CA HIS A 326 -3.23 -14.27 -19.86
C HIS A 326 -4.28 -14.59 -20.90
N MET A 327 -4.25 -15.80 -21.41
CA MET A 327 -5.17 -16.27 -22.44
C MET A 327 -5.89 -17.52 -21.96
N GLN A 328 -7.19 -17.58 -22.22
CA GLN A 328 -8.03 -18.74 -21.93
C GLN A 328 -8.83 -19.12 -23.18
N LEU A 329 -8.87 -20.42 -23.47
CA LEU A 329 -9.74 -21.00 -24.48
C LEU A 329 -10.73 -21.93 -23.78
N GLY A 330 -12.01 -21.78 -24.08
CA GLY A 330 -13.09 -22.54 -23.47
C GLY A 330 -14.09 -23.08 -24.50
N LEU A 331 -14.73 -24.20 -24.16
CA LEU A 331 -15.86 -24.74 -24.85
C LEU A 331 -17.05 -24.81 -23.90
N ARG A 332 -18.18 -24.23 -24.29
CA ARG A 332 -19.42 -24.24 -23.52
C ARG A 332 -20.52 -24.92 -24.33
N VAL A 333 -21.21 -25.84 -23.70
CA VAL A 333 -22.39 -26.50 -24.29
C VAL A 333 -23.62 -26.04 -23.55
N THR A 334 -24.65 -25.62 -24.28
CA THR A 334 -25.96 -25.21 -23.76
C THR A 334 -27.05 -26.11 -24.38
N PHE A 335 -27.91 -26.66 -23.56
CA PHE A 335 -29.00 -27.59 -23.99
C PHE A 335 -30.37 -26.92 -23.93
#